data_3267c113e87d04533c27cefd1b83a98c
#
_entry.id   3267c113e87d04533c27cefd1b83a98c
#
_cell.length_a   1.000
_cell.length_b   1.000
_cell.length_c   1.000
_cell.angle_alpha   90.00
_cell.angle_beta   90.00
_cell.angle_gamma   90.00
#
_symmetry.space_group_name_H-M   'P 1'
#
loop_
_entity.id
_entity.type
_entity.pdbx_description
1 polymer ?
#
loop_
_entity_poly.entity_id
_entity_poly.type
_entity_poly.pdbx_seq_one_letter_code
_entity_poly.pdbx_strand_id
1 'polypeptide(L)'
;MPVSLNRSIRLVLASTALLLAPTAINAQPPAVTAVPGKPNLLIGSFDLAKLGYQTDEFFLAGTATSYTLASPASADGKWNAVGAAAAPFTTRIVVLRPEPGKFNGTVLVEWLNVTAGQDTPADWMVAHREMIRRGYAYVGVSAQKVGVEGGQSAMGTMGSPLKKADPVRYAALSHPGDAWSYDIYSQVGGLLKSPQAGDVLGALVPKRVLAIGESQSAAFLTTYINAVDPIVKIYDGFLVHSRFGSGASIDGTRMGGAPAGVPDHVSFRRDLRVPVLTLITETDLLGARLSGYYGSRRADDAHLRVWELPGAAHADNYLFGGAFIDSG
;
A
#
# COMPACT_ATOMS: atom_id res chain seq x y z
N MET A 1 17.98 83.62 -4.06
CA MET A 1 17.11 82.50 -4.45
C MET A 1 17.86 81.24 -4.12
N PRO A 2 17.42 80.45 -3.12
CA PRO A 2 18.08 79.15 -2.81
C PRO A 2 17.41 78.01 -3.52
N VAL A 3 18.20 77.09 -4.14
CA VAL A 3 17.83 75.88 -4.82
C VAL A 3 17.65 74.78 -3.78
N SER A 4 16.45 74.21 -3.73
CA SER A 4 16.09 73.10 -2.85
C SER A 4 16.50 71.79 -3.54
N LEU A 5 17.39 70.99 -2.92
CA LEU A 5 17.74 69.61 -3.29
C LEU A 5 16.79 68.64 -2.59
N ASN A 6 15.91 68.03 -3.37
CA ASN A 6 15.03 66.95 -2.90
C ASN A 6 15.78 65.62 -3.00
N ARG A 7 16.21 65.02 -1.86
CA ARG A 7 16.78 63.66 -1.78
C ARG A 7 15.67 62.66 -1.54
N SER A 8 15.28 61.92 -2.57
CA SER A 8 14.39 60.75 -2.46
C SER A 8 15.19 59.55 -1.93
N ILE A 9 14.90 59.12 -0.72
CA ILE A 9 15.41 57.87 -0.14
C ILE A 9 14.57 56.74 -0.70
N ARG A 10 15.16 55.86 -1.52
CA ARG A 10 14.54 54.58 -1.92
C ARG A 10 14.83 53.55 -0.86
N LEU A 11 13.80 53.13 -0.15
CA LEU A 11 13.84 52.01 0.78
C LEU A 11 13.83 50.70 -0.05
N VAL A 12 14.94 49.97 -0.06
CA VAL A 12 15.00 48.60 -0.66
C VAL A 12 14.60 47.61 0.42
N LEU A 13 13.37 47.10 0.31
CA LEU A 13 12.93 45.97 1.13
C LEU A 13 13.56 44.66 0.53
N ALA A 14 14.56 44.14 1.23
CA ALA A 14 15.10 42.84 0.95
C ALA A 14 14.15 41.77 1.54
N SER A 15 13.38 41.13 0.68
CA SER A 15 12.57 39.96 1.04
C SER A 15 13.50 38.76 1.19
N THR A 16 13.80 38.34 2.41
CA THR A 16 14.47 37.08 2.71
C THR A 16 13.47 35.94 2.52
N ALA A 17 13.52 35.26 1.38
CA ALA A 17 12.82 33.99 1.18
C ALA A 17 13.49 32.92 2.06
N LEU A 18 12.81 32.51 3.11
CA LEU A 18 13.21 31.38 3.95
C LEU A 18 12.99 30.11 3.13
N LEU A 19 14.05 29.58 2.51
CA LEU A 19 14.06 28.27 1.89
C LEU A 19 13.96 27.23 3.02
N LEU A 20 12.74 26.73 3.27
CA LEU A 20 12.53 25.54 4.08
C LEU A 20 13.18 24.36 3.33
N ALA A 21 14.33 23.90 3.82
CA ALA A 21 14.92 22.65 3.37
C ALA A 21 13.91 21.51 3.62
N PRO A 22 13.76 20.55 2.67
CA PRO A 22 12.93 19.39 2.91
C PRO A 22 13.51 18.63 4.11
N THR A 23 12.80 18.62 5.22
CA THR A 23 13.13 17.75 6.35
C THR A 23 13.03 16.32 5.85
N ALA A 24 14.14 15.59 5.89
CA ALA A 24 14.13 14.14 5.67
C ALA A 24 13.12 13.56 6.67
N ILE A 25 12.09 12.90 6.15
CA ILE A 25 11.06 12.23 6.95
C ILE A 25 11.74 10.98 7.55
N ASN A 26 12.49 11.16 8.64
CA ASN A 26 12.92 10.08 9.51
C ASN A 26 11.74 9.79 10.45
N ALA A 27 10.68 9.16 9.91
CA ALA A 27 9.62 8.63 10.74
C ALA A 27 10.23 7.57 11.66
N GLN A 28 10.08 7.74 12.97
CA GLN A 28 10.44 6.68 13.91
C GLN A 28 9.58 5.45 13.60
N PRO A 29 10.13 4.24 13.70
CA PRO A 29 9.33 3.03 13.54
C PRO A 29 8.11 3.08 14.45
N PRO A 30 6.94 2.60 14.01
CA PRO A 30 5.74 2.59 14.83
C PRO A 30 5.94 1.70 16.07
N ALA A 31 5.30 2.05 17.17
CA ALA A 31 5.26 1.19 18.35
C ALA A 31 4.47 -0.09 18.02
N VAL A 32 5.01 -1.24 18.44
CA VAL A 32 4.45 -2.56 18.16
C VAL A 32 3.82 -3.13 19.44
N THR A 33 2.58 -3.61 19.33
CA THR A 33 1.87 -4.31 20.41
C THR A 33 1.34 -5.63 19.91
N ALA A 34 1.76 -6.75 20.49
CA ALA A 34 1.26 -8.08 20.14
C ALA A 34 -0.21 -8.23 20.58
N VAL A 35 -1.03 -8.84 19.73
CA VAL A 35 -2.45 -9.10 19.98
C VAL A 35 -2.68 -10.61 20.08
N PRO A 36 -2.90 -11.16 21.26
CA PRO A 36 -3.05 -12.60 21.44
C PRO A 36 -4.29 -13.18 20.75
N GLY A 37 -4.22 -14.45 20.38
CA GLY A 37 -5.34 -15.20 19.80
C GLY A 37 -5.37 -15.14 18.27
N LYS A 38 -6.41 -15.78 17.70
CA LYS A 38 -6.55 -15.89 16.24
C LYS A 38 -6.97 -14.55 15.63
N PRO A 39 -6.23 -14.03 14.62
CA PRO A 39 -6.61 -12.81 13.93
C PRO A 39 -7.87 -12.98 13.09
N ASN A 40 -8.64 -11.91 12.94
CA ASN A 40 -9.75 -11.86 11.99
C ASN A 40 -9.23 -11.52 10.60
N LEU A 41 -8.82 -12.54 9.85
CA LEU A 41 -8.39 -12.43 8.47
C LEU A 41 -8.71 -13.72 7.72
N LEU A 42 -9.14 -13.63 6.48
CA LEU A 42 -9.52 -14.74 5.61
C LEU A 42 -8.27 -15.43 5.02
N ILE A 43 -7.56 -16.18 5.81
CA ILE A 43 -6.30 -16.86 5.41
C ILE A 43 -6.47 -18.33 5.00
N GLY A 44 -7.71 -18.78 4.82
CA GLY A 44 -8.05 -20.17 4.49
C GLY A 44 -8.38 -21.01 5.72
N SER A 45 -8.73 -22.27 5.49
CA SER A 45 -9.12 -23.23 6.53
C SER A 45 -8.05 -24.29 6.85
N PHE A 46 -6.86 -24.20 6.26
CA PHE A 46 -5.74 -25.10 6.51
C PHE A 46 -5.00 -24.78 7.80
N ASP A 47 -4.40 -25.82 8.38
CA ASP A 47 -3.62 -25.71 9.62
C ASP A 47 -2.18 -25.23 9.30
N LEU A 48 -1.97 -23.92 9.37
CA LEU A 48 -0.66 -23.30 9.11
C LEU A 48 0.45 -23.84 10.04
N ALA A 49 0.11 -24.23 11.28
CA ALA A 49 1.10 -24.76 12.21
C ALA A 49 1.65 -26.11 11.73
N LYS A 50 0.80 -26.98 11.17
CA LYS A 50 1.26 -28.24 10.56
C LYS A 50 2.14 -28.03 9.32
N LEU A 51 2.00 -26.88 8.65
CA LEU A 51 2.84 -26.51 7.52
C LEU A 51 4.14 -25.82 7.95
N GLY A 52 4.34 -25.65 9.26
CA GLY A 52 5.51 -24.98 9.83
C GLY A 52 5.44 -23.46 9.77
N TYR A 53 4.22 -22.91 9.86
CA TYR A 53 4.00 -21.46 9.91
C TYR A 53 3.37 -21.05 11.23
N GLN A 54 3.80 -19.92 11.76
CA GLN A 54 3.19 -19.23 12.88
C GLN A 54 2.33 -18.08 12.35
N THR A 55 1.21 -17.83 13.04
CA THR A 55 0.30 -16.72 12.75
C THR A 55 0.25 -15.80 13.94
N ASP A 56 0.62 -14.55 13.75
CA ASP A 56 0.61 -13.52 14.80
C ASP A 56 -0.13 -12.27 14.31
N GLU A 57 -0.67 -11.50 15.23
CA GLU A 57 -1.31 -10.22 14.98
C GLU A 57 -0.65 -9.15 15.85
N PHE A 58 -0.44 -7.98 15.27
CA PHE A 58 0.13 -6.84 15.99
C PHE A 58 -0.65 -5.57 15.66
N PHE A 59 -0.77 -4.69 16.67
CA PHE A 59 -1.14 -3.31 16.45
C PHE A 59 0.11 -2.46 16.31
N LEU A 60 0.07 -1.55 15.35
CA LEU A 60 1.13 -0.59 15.07
C LEU A 60 0.60 0.81 15.31
N ALA A 61 1.21 1.54 16.24
CA ALA A 61 0.83 2.91 16.59
C ALA A 61 1.96 3.89 16.24
N GLY A 62 1.62 4.99 15.60
CA GLY A 62 2.58 6.00 15.18
C GLY A 62 1.91 7.28 14.71
N THR A 63 2.69 8.13 14.03
CA THR A 63 2.21 9.31 13.34
C THR A 63 2.51 9.16 11.86
N ALA A 64 1.48 9.22 11.03
CA ALA A 64 1.61 9.11 9.58
C ALA A 64 1.48 10.49 8.91
N THR A 65 2.15 10.65 7.78
CA THR A 65 2.12 11.83 6.92
C THR A 65 1.24 11.57 5.71
N SER A 66 0.28 12.45 5.43
CA SER A 66 -0.41 12.46 4.15
C SER A 66 0.43 13.14 3.08
N TYR A 67 0.09 12.90 1.82
CA TYR A 67 0.81 13.50 0.69
C TYR A 67 -0.12 14.30 -0.21
N THR A 68 0.44 15.30 -0.89
CA THR A 68 -0.15 16.00 -2.01
C THR A 68 0.79 15.93 -3.21
N LEU A 69 0.29 16.21 -4.41
CA LEU A 69 1.14 16.30 -5.60
C LEU A 69 1.54 17.76 -5.83
N ALA A 70 2.83 17.97 -6.11
CA ALA A 70 3.37 19.30 -6.45
C ALA A 70 2.84 19.84 -7.79
N SER A 71 2.34 18.95 -8.65
CA SER A 71 1.70 19.25 -9.94
C SER A 71 0.60 18.21 -10.21
N PRO A 72 -0.39 18.51 -11.07
CA PRO A 72 -1.43 17.55 -11.42
C PRO A 72 -0.86 16.20 -11.87
N ALA A 73 -1.55 15.11 -11.52
CA ALA A 73 -1.17 13.77 -11.94
C ALA A 73 -1.14 13.66 -13.46
N SER A 74 -0.07 13.12 -14.02
CA SER A 74 0.12 12.92 -15.46
C SER A 74 0.00 11.44 -15.84
N ALA A 75 -0.36 11.16 -17.10
CA ALA A 75 -0.54 9.80 -17.60
C ALA A 75 0.77 8.99 -17.66
N ASP A 76 1.93 9.65 -17.69
CA ASP A 76 3.25 9.02 -17.70
C ASP A 76 3.69 8.49 -16.32
N GLY A 77 2.91 8.75 -15.27
CA GLY A 77 3.16 8.30 -13.90
C GLY A 77 4.32 9.01 -13.18
N LYS A 78 4.95 10.00 -13.79
CA LYS A 78 6.04 10.74 -13.13
C LYS A 78 5.47 11.81 -12.18
N TRP A 79 5.01 11.37 -11.05
CA TRP A 79 4.38 12.22 -10.05
C TRP A 79 5.39 12.62 -8.96
N ASN A 80 5.23 13.84 -8.45
CA ASN A 80 6.06 14.40 -7.39
C ASN A 80 5.21 14.63 -6.15
N ALA A 81 5.26 13.70 -5.21
CA ALA A 81 4.59 13.86 -3.93
C ALA A 81 5.39 14.72 -2.96
N VAL A 82 4.68 15.49 -2.16
CA VAL A 82 5.22 16.27 -1.04
C VAL A 82 4.41 15.97 0.21
N GLY A 83 5.08 15.91 1.37
CA GLY A 83 4.40 15.73 2.65
C GLY A 83 3.44 16.88 2.93
N ALA A 84 2.28 16.59 3.50
CA ALA A 84 1.24 17.57 3.80
C ALA A 84 0.91 17.61 5.29
N ALA A 85 -0.01 16.77 5.77
CA ALA A 85 -0.48 16.78 7.15
C ALA A 85 -0.05 15.52 7.90
N ALA A 86 0.22 15.64 9.20
CA ALA A 86 0.50 14.52 10.08
C ALA A 86 -0.75 14.17 10.90
N ALA A 87 -0.96 12.87 11.14
CA ALA A 87 -2.01 12.39 12.02
C ALA A 87 -1.58 11.13 12.77
N PRO A 88 -1.99 10.97 14.05
CA PRO A 88 -1.76 9.73 14.76
C PRO A 88 -2.58 8.59 14.14
N PHE A 89 -2.03 7.38 14.19
CA PHE A 89 -2.74 6.17 13.77
C PHE A 89 -2.46 5.02 14.72
N THR A 90 -3.40 4.09 14.77
CA THR A 90 -3.20 2.73 15.27
C THR A 90 -3.84 1.79 14.29
N THR A 91 -3.04 0.99 13.59
CA THR A 91 -3.52 0.01 12.61
C THR A 91 -3.12 -1.40 12.99
N ARG A 92 -3.54 -2.39 12.21
CA ARG A 92 -3.27 -3.80 12.42
C ARG A 92 -2.40 -4.37 11.30
N ILE A 93 -1.47 -5.28 11.65
CA ILE A 93 -0.86 -6.21 10.72
C ILE A 93 -1.08 -7.66 11.18
N VAL A 94 -1.21 -8.57 10.22
CA VAL A 94 -1.16 -10.02 10.45
C VAL A 94 0.10 -10.57 9.81
N VAL A 95 0.87 -11.34 10.57
CA VAL A 95 2.16 -11.88 10.15
C VAL A 95 2.10 -13.40 10.11
N LEU A 96 2.38 -13.97 8.95
CA LEU A 96 2.51 -15.41 8.76
C LEU A 96 4.00 -15.72 8.53
N ARG A 97 4.61 -16.45 9.48
CA ARG A 97 6.05 -16.68 9.50
C ARG A 97 6.38 -18.16 9.35
N PRO A 98 7.23 -18.55 8.39
CA PRO A 98 7.78 -19.89 8.36
C PRO A 98 8.75 -20.11 9.52
N GLU A 99 9.01 -21.36 9.87
CA GLU A 99 10.14 -21.73 10.72
C GLU A 99 11.45 -21.13 10.15
N PRO A 100 12.39 -20.69 11.02
CA PRO A 100 13.61 -20.02 10.56
C PRO A 100 14.40 -20.79 9.48
N GLY A 101 14.47 -22.12 9.59
CA GLY A 101 15.17 -22.99 8.63
C GLY A 101 14.48 -23.08 7.24
N LYS A 102 13.20 -22.68 7.14
CA LYS A 102 12.44 -22.68 5.89
C LYS A 102 12.37 -21.30 5.25
N PHE A 103 12.76 -20.25 5.96
CA PHE A 103 12.64 -18.86 5.48
C PHE A 103 13.57 -18.60 4.31
N ASN A 104 13.02 -18.16 3.17
CA ASN A 104 13.80 -17.87 1.96
C ASN A 104 14.48 -16.49 1.94
N GLY A 105 14.28 -15.68 2.98
CA GLY A 105 14.82 -14.33 3.11
C GLY A 105 13.91 -13.23 2.54
N THR A 106 12.71 -13.57 2.07
CA THR A 106 11.79 -12.58 1.48
C THR A 106 10.51 -12.45 2.30
N VAL A 107 10.15 -11.22 2.61
CA VAL A 107 8.87 -10.85 3.21
C VAL A 107 7.98 -10.23 2.13
N LEU A 108 6.78 -10.77 1.97
CA LEU A 108 5.73 -10.21 1.12
C LEU A 108 4.82 -9.36 2.00
N VAL A 109 4.66 -8.08 1.68
CA VAL A 109 3.82 -7.14 2.40
C VAL A 109 2.61 -6.83 1.53
N GLU A 110 1.45 -7.35 1.92
CA GLU A 110 0.22 -7.15 1.16
C GLU A 110 -0.55 -5.93 1.68
N TRP A 111 -0.86 -5.03 0.78
CA TRP A 111 -1.87 -4.01 0.99
C TRP A 111 -3.23 -4.68 0.91
N LEU A 112 -3.85 -4.97 2.07
CA LEU A 112 -5.11 -5.70 2.13
C LEU A 112 -6.21 -4.99 1.34
N ASN A 113 -6.91 -5.73 0.50
CA ASN A 113 -7.99 -5.22 -0.33
C ASN A 113 -9.24 -4.95 0.52
N VAL A 114 -9.89 -3.81 0.32
CA VAL A 114 -11.10 -3.43 1.07
C VAL A 114 -12.33 -3.21 0.17
N THR A 115 -12.31 -3.73 -1.05
CA THR A 115 -13.43 -3.63 -2.02
C THR A 115 -14.73 -4.14 -1.42
N ALA A 116 -14.68 -5.22 -0.63
CA ALA A 116 -15.83 -5.82 0.05
C ALA A 116 -16.19 -5.14 1.39
N GLY A 117 -15.54 -4.05 1.79
CA GLY A 117 -15.80 -3.35 3.05
C GLY A 117 -15.16 -4.02 4.28
N GLN A 118 -14.20 -4.87 4.08
CA GLN A 118 -13.37 -5.55 5.10
C GLN A 118 -12.01 -5.85 4.53
N ASP A 119 -11.02 -6.10 5.39
CA ASP A 119 -9.69 -6.54 4.99
C ASP A 119 -9.74 -7.92 4.31
N THR A 120 -9.27 -8.00 3.08
CA THR A 120 -9.22 -9.23 2.29
C THR A 120 -7.79 -9.43 1.79
N PRO A 121 -7.14 -10.54 2.13
CA PRO A 121 -5.77 -10.85 1.71
C PRO A 121 -5.80 -11.54 0.33
N ALA A 122 -6.12 -10.78 -0.72
CA ALA A 122 -6.42 -11.30 -2.05
C ALA A 122 -5.22 -12.04 -2.69
N ASP A 123 -4.01 -11.48 -2.57
CA ASP A 123 -2.80 -12.16 -3.07
C ASP A 123 -2.46 -13.42 -2.26
N TRP A 124 -2.65 -13.39 -0.94
CA TRP A 124 -2.53 -14.60 -0.12
C TRP A 124 -3.53 -15.67 -0.58
N MET A 125 -4.79 -15.31 -0.77
CA MET A 125 -5.84 -16.26 -1.15
C MET A 125 -5.52 -17.01 -2.44
N VAL A 126 -4.90 -16.37 -3.43
CA VAL A 126 -4.59 -17.01 -4.72
C VAL A 126 -3.19 -17.63 -4.77
N ALA A 127 -2.25 -17.22 -3.92
CA ALA A 127 -0.84 -17.62 -4.02
C ALA A 127 -0.27 -18.30 -2.76
N HIS A 128 -1.07 -18.49 -1.68
CA HIS A 128 -0.58 -19.02 -0.40
C HIS A 128 0.17 -20.36 -0.53
N ARG A 129 -0.28 -21.26 -1.39
CA ARG A 129 0.39 -22.56 -1.61
C ARG A 129 1.83 -22.38 -2.07
N GLU A 130 2.06 -21.45 -3.00
CA GLU A 130 3.40 -21.13 -3.48
C GLU A 130 4.20 -20.36 -2.43
N MET A 131 3.57 -19.42 -1.72
CA MET A 131 4.21 -18.66 -0.65
C MET A 131 4.71 -19.61 0.45
N ILE A 132 3.87 -20.56 0.88
CA ILE A 132 4.22 -21.57 1.89
C ILE A 132 5.30 -22.50 1.36
N ARG A 133 5.14 -23.05 0.16
CA ARG A 133 6.08 -23.98 -0.45
C ARG A 133 7.48 -23.39 -0.59
N ARG A 134 7.57 -22.08 -0.85
CA ARG A 134 8.83 -21.35 -1.03
C ARG A 134 9.38 -20.73 0.25
N GLY A 135 8.66 -20.81 1.36
CA GLY A 135 9.11 -20.27 2.64
C GLY A 135 9.15 -18.75 2.69
N TYR A 136 8.20 -18.06 2.05
CA TYR A 136 8.03 -16.61 2.24
C TYR A 136 7.45 -16.32 3.62
N ALA A 137 7.89 -15.23 4.26
CA ALA A 137 7.08 -14.61 5.29
C ALA A 137 6.07 -13.67 4.63
N TYR A 138 4.87 -13.59 5.20
CA TYR A 138 3.78 -12.75 4.70
C TYR A 138 3.33 -11.78 5.78
N VAL A 139 3.02 -10.54 5.37
CA VAL A 139 2.49 -9.48 6.24
C VAL A 139 1.31 -8.82 5.56
N GLY A 140 0.11 -9.08 6.06
CA GLY A 140 -1.11 -8.40 5.61
C GLY A 140 -1.32 -7.10 6.40
N VAL A 141 -1.46 -5.97 5.72
CA VAL A 141 -1.55 -4.63 6.32
C VAL A 141 -2.95 -4.06 6.18
N SER A 142 -3.61 -3.75 7.29
CA SER A 142 -4.85 -2.95 7.32
C SER A 142 -4.50 -1.49 7.01
N ALA A 143 -4.18 -1.22 5.74
CA ALA A 143 -3.67 0.07 5.29
C ALA A 143 -4.77 1.11 5.09
N GLN A 144 -6.04 0.73 5.01
CA GLN A 144 -7.15 1.61 4.68
C GLN A 144 -8.21 1.69 5.79
N LYS A 145 -8.79 2.89 5.93
CA LYS A 145 -9.81 3.18 6.93
C LYS A 145 -10.99 2.22 6.88
N VAL A 146 -11.45 1.87 5.68
CA VAL A 146 -12.62 1.00 5.51
C VAL A 146 -12.43 -0.37 6.14
N GLY A 147 -11.25 -0.97 6.04
CA GLY A 147 -10.94 -2.26 6.67
C GLY A 147 -10.96 -2.21 8.21
N VAL A 148 -10.60 -1.07 8.79
CA VAL A 148 -10.51 -0.85 10.24
C VAL A 148 -11.81 -0.34 10.83
N GLU A 149 -12.25 0.84 10.37
CA GLU A 149 -13.37 1.61 10.95
C GLU A 149 -14.70 1.31 10.26
N GLY A 150 -14.67 0.75 9.06
CA GLY A 150 -15.83 0.64 8.20
C GLY A 150 -16.12 1.91 7.39
N GLY A 151 -17.26 1.91 6.77
CA GLY A 151 -17.70 2.98 5.87
C GLY A 151 -18.15 2.41 4.54
N GLN A 152 -18.24 3.27 3.53
CA GLN A 152 -18.68 2.87 2.22
C GLN A 152 -17.51 2.27 1.43
N SER A 153 -17.67 1.05 0.92
CA SER A 153 -16.76 0.35 0.03
C SER A 153 -17.29 0.35 -1.42
N ALA A 154 -16.52 -0.20 -2.35
CA ALA A 154 -16.98 -0.37 -3.73
C ALA A 154 -18.19 -1.31 -3.86
N MET A 155 -18.35 -2.26 -2.93
CA MET A 155 -19.49 -3.18 -2.84
C MET A 155 -20.55 -2.74 -1.80
N GLY A 156 -20.53 -1.48 -1.37
CA GLY A 156 -21.47 -0.95 -0.38
C GLY A 156 -21.00 -1.14 1.07
N THR A 157 -21.95 -1.41 1.99
CA THR A 157 -21.68 -1.48 3.44
C THR A 157 -21.80 -2.89 4.02
N MET A 158 -21.79 -3.92 3.18
CA MET A 158 -22.01 -5.32 3.59
C MET A 158 -20.82 -5.96 4.32
N GLY A 159 -19.63 -5.36 4.25
CA GLY A 159 -18.42 -5.90 4.87
C GLY A 159 -18.46 -5.92 6.40
N SER A 160 -17.52 -6.64 6.97
CA SER A 160 -17.28 -6.73 8.42
C SER A 160 -15.91 -6.14 8.76
N PRO A 161 -15.75 -4.80 8.82
CA PRO A 161 -14.51 -4.17 9.21
C PRO A 161 -14.12 -4.59 10.63
N LEU A 162 -12.85 -4.47 10.99
CA LEU A 162 -12.29 -5.00 12.23
C LEU A 162 -13.08 -4.59 13.46
N LYS A 163 -13.39 -3.31 13.63
CA LYS A 163 -14.15 -2.80 14.78
C LYS A 163 -15.60 -3.28 14.85
N LYS A 164 -16.19 -3.66 13.71
CA LYS A 164 -17.53 -4.26 13.67
C LYS A 164 -17.46 -5.76 13.94
N ALA A 165 -16.42 -6.44 13.45
CA ALA A 165 -16.22 -7.87 13.59
C ALA A 165 -15.96 -8.28 15.07
N ASP A 166 -15.10 -7.52 15.75
CA ASP A 166 -14.82 -7.69 17.20
C ASP A 166 -14.54 -6.32 17.83
N PRO A 167 -15.57 -5.65 18.36
CA PRO A 167 -15.44 -4.32 18.95
C PRO A 167 -14.53 -4.27 20.19
N VAL A 168 -14.38 -5.39 20.90
CA VAL A 168 -13.54 -5.46 22.10
C VAL A 168 -12.07 -5.61 21.69
N ARG A 169 -11.78 -6.58 20.83
CA ARG A 169 -10.42 -6.85 20.35
C ARG A 169 -9.81 -5.66 19.62
N TYR A 170 -10.58 -5.01 18.77
CA TYR A 170 -10.12 -3.93 17.90
C TYR A 170 -10.47 -2.52 18.39
N ALA A 171 -10.85 -2.37 19.67
CA ALA A 171 -11.21 -1.07 20.26
C ALA A 171 -10.09 -0.02 20.15
N ALA A 172 -8.83 -0.44 20.29
CA ALA A 172 -7.67 0.45 20.26
C ALA A 172 -7.29 0.95 18.86
N LEU A 173 -7.81 0.34 17.79
CA LEU A 173 -7.50 0.78 16.43
C LEU A 173 -8.07 2.17 16.16
N SER A 174 -7.35 2.97 15.39
CA SER A 174 -7.76 4.31 14.96
C SER A 174 -7.08 4.67 13.65
N HIS A 175 -7.85 4.73 12.57
CA HIS A 175 -7.32 5.03 11.24
C HIS A 175 -7.74 6.45 10.82
N PRO A 176 -6.78 7.38 10.58
CA PRO A 176 -7.10 8.79 10.32
C PRO A 176 -7.83 9.03 8.98
N GLY A 177 -7.64 8.13 8.01
CA GLY A 177 -8.19 8.22 6.66
C GLY A 177 -7.20 7.76 5.61
N ASP A 178 -7.69 7.53 4.38
CA ASP A 178 -6.87 6.90 3.33
C ASP A 178 -5.79 7.83 2.76
N ALA A 179 -5.85 9.14 3.02
CA ALA A 179 -4.76 10.06 2.71
C ALA A 179 -3.44 9.72 3.44
N TRP A 180 -3.51 9.05 4.58
CA TRP A 180 -2.35 8.61 5.38
C TRP A 180 -1.93 7.18 5.10
N SER A 181 -2.71 6.42 4.34
CA SER A 181 -2.48 5.00 4.05
C SER A 181 -1.10 4.73 3.42
N TYR A 182 -0.64 5.62 2.54
CA TYR A 182 0.65 5.48 1.87
C TYR A 182 1.83 5.52 2.86
N ASP A 183 1.78 6.42 3.84
CA ASP A 183 2.84 6.52 4.84
C ASP A 183 2.72 5.40 5.90
N ILE A 184 1.50 5.04 6.33
CA ILE A 184 1.27 3.87 7.18
C ILE A 184 1.90 2.63 6.55
N TYR A 185 1.67 2.41 5.26
CA TYR A 185 2.24 1.29 4.53
C TYR A 185 3.77 1.38 4.42
N SER A 186 4.32 2.58 4.22
CA SER A 186 5.77 2.83 4.25
C SER A 186 6.38 2.50 5.61
N GLN A 187 5.71 2.88 6.71
CA GLN A 187 6.19 2.60 8.06
C GLN A 187 6.22 1.11 8.39
N VAL A 188 5.26 0.32 7.87
CA VAL A 188 5.31 -1.15 7.97
C VAL A 188 6.55 -1.70 7.26
N GLY A 189 6.79 -1.30 6.01
CA GLY A 189 7.98 -1.73 5.28
C GLY A 189 9.29 -1.30 5.97
N GLY A 190 9.31 -0.08 6.53
CA GLY A 190 10.42 0.45 7.30
C GLY A 190 10.69 -0.33 8.58
N LEU A 191 9.65 -0.69 9.34
CA LEU A 191 9.73 -1.56 10.52
C LEU A 191 10.39 -2.90 10.17
N LEU A 192 9.98 -3.55 9.09
CA LEU A 192 10.50 -4.84 8.66
C LEU A 192 11.98 -4.80 8.22
N LYS A 193 12.52 -3.63 7.92
CA LYS A 193 13.93 -3.39 7.57
C LYS A 193 14.75 -2.75 8.69
N SER A 194 14.12 -2.46 9.82
CA SER A 194 14.74 -1.83 10.99
C SER A 194 15.29 -2.86 11.97
N PRO A 195 16.10 -2.45 12.96
CA PRO A 195 16.49 -3.31 14.09
C PRO A 195 15.31 -3.89 14.86
N GLN A 196 14.14 -3.22 14.85
CA GLN A 196 12.90 -3.66 15.52
C GLN A 196 12.10 -4.71 14.70
N ALA A 197 12.60 -5.13 13.53
CA ALA A 197 11.93 -6.18 12.74
C ALA A 197 11.68 -7.47 13.54
N GLY A 198 12.54 -7.78 14.50
CA GLY A 198 12.40 -8.93 15.42
C GLY A 198 11.13 -8.89 16.26
N ASP A 199 10.57 -7.73 16.55
CA ASP A 199 9.32 -7.59 17.33
C ASP A 199 8.13 -8.25 16.61
N VAL A 200 8.17 -8.32 15.29
CA VAL A 200 7.10 -8.90 14.45
C VAL A 200 7.54 -10.15 13.69
N LEU A 201 8.81 -10.26 13.31
CA LEU A 201 9.36 -11.38 12.54
C LEU A 201 10.05 -12.45 13.41
N GLY A 202 10.24 -12.21 14.70
CA GLY A 202 11.02 -13.09 15.57
C GLY A 202 12.47 -13.23 15.09
N ALA A 203 12.94 -14.46 14.90
CA ALA A 203 14.32 -14.74 14.48
C ALA A 203 14.55 -14.57 12.95
N LEU A 204 13.52 -14.24 12.16
CA LEU A 204 13.68 -14.09 10.72
C LEU A 204 14.38 -12.77 10.38
N VAL A 205 15.42 -12.85 9.55
CA VAL A 205 16.17 -11.68 9.06
C VAL A 205 15.87 -11.50 7.58
N PRO A 206 15.05 -10.50 7.17
CA PRO A 206 14.70 -10.32 5.78
C PRO A 206 15.88 -9.82 4.94
N LYS A 207 16.05 -10.43 3.76
CA LYS A 207 16.96 -9.96 2.70
C LYS A 207 16.23 -9.07 1.70
N ARG A 208 14.93 -9.26 1.56
CA ARG A 208 14.04 -8.49 0.68
C ARG A 208 12.69 -8.28 1.32
N VAL A 209 12.15 -7.09 1.15
CA VAL A 209 10.78 -6.71 1.55
C VAL A 209 10.06 -6.23 0.30
N LEU A 210 9.10 -7.03 -0.19
CA LEU A 210 8.37 -6.77 -1.43
C LEU A 210 6.94 -6.34 -1.11
N ALA A 211 6.49 -5.29 -1.76
CA ALA A 211 5.11 -4.80 -1.66
C ALA A 211 4.23 -5.53 -2.69
N ILE A 212 3.09 -6.04 -2.26
CA ILE A 212 2.14 -6.71 -3.14
C ILE A 212 0.73 -6.18 -2.92
N GLY A 213 -0.13 -6.26 -3.94
CA GLY A 213 -1.52 -5.86 -3.83
C GLY A 213 -2.30 -6.08 -5.11
N GLU A 214 -3.54 -6.51 -4.93
CA GLU A 214 -4.46 -6.92 -5.97
C GLU A 214 -5.59 -5.90 -6.14
N SER A 215 -6.06 -5.68 -7.39
CA SER A 215 -7.27 -4.93 -7.72
C SER A 215 -7.24 -3.49 -7.20
N GLN A 216 -8.10 -3.16 -6.25
CA GLN A 216 -8.14 -1.85 -5.59
C GLN A 216 -6.79 -1.52 -4.94
N SER A 217 -6.15 -2.48 -4.27
CA SER A 217 -4.83 -2.31 -3.67
C SER A 217 -3.74 -2.10 -4.73
N ALA A 218 -3.88 -2.72 -5.90
CA ALA A 218 -3.00 -2.48 -7.04
C ALA A 218 -3.09 -1.03 -7.56
N ALA A 219 -4.26 -0.40 -7.49
CA ALA A 219 -4.40 1.02 -7.81
C ALA A 219 -3.67 1.92 -6.80
N PHE A 220 -3.74 1.60 -5.49
CA PHE A 220 -2.97 2.30 -4.46
C PHE A 220 -1.46 2.07 -4.65
N LEU A 221 -1.02 0.84 -4.94
CA LEU A 221 0.39 0.57 -5.23
C LEU A 221 0.86 1.27 -6.50
N THR A 222 0.01 1.46 -7.51
CA THR A 222 0.36 2.25 -8.71
C THR A 222 0.71 3.68 -8.31
N THR A 223 -0.10 4.30 -7.47
CA THR A 223 0.15 5.65 -6.95
C THR A 223 1.37 5.68 -6.03
N TYR A 224 1.52 4.68 -5.17
CA TYR A 224 2.70 4.53 -4.32
C TYR A 224 4.00 4.50 -5.15
N ILE A 225 4.06 3.64 -6.17
CA ILE A 225 5.22 3.50 -7.06
C ILE A 225 5.52 4.81 -7.81
N ASN A 226 4.46 5.48 -8.29
CA ASN A 226 4.60 6.67 -9.12
C ASN A 226 4.92 7.94 -8.32
N ALA A 227 4.45 8.06 -7.08
CA ALA A 227 4.54 9.28 -6.30
C ALA A 227 5.36 9.16 -5.01
N VAL A 228 5.19 8.07 -4.25
CA VAL A 228 5.69 7.93 -2.88
C VAL A 228 7.03 7.20 -2.83
N ASP A 229 7.18 6.07 -3.53
CA ASP A 229 8.42 5.28 -3.53
C ASP A 229 9.67 6.10 -3.90
N PRO A 230 9.63 7.06 -4.84
CA PRO A 230 10.81 7.87 -5.16
C PRO A 230 11.38 8.67 -4.00
N ILE A 231 10.55 9.02 -3.03
CA ILE A 231 10.94 9.81 -1.84
C ILE A 231 11.23 8.94 -0.62
N VAL A 232 10.43 7.90 -0.36
CA VAL A 232 10.57 7.06 0.86
C VAL A 232 11.57 5.91 0.68
N LYS A 233 11.66 5.29 -0.50
CA LYS A 233 12.65 4.27 -0.89
C LYS A 233 12.71 3.05 0.04
N ILE A 234 11.55 2.53 0.43
CA ILE A 234 11.43 1.47 1.43
C ILE A 234 11.48 0.07 0.80
N TYR A 235 10.59 -0.23 -0.14
CA TYR A 235 10.44 -1.57 -0.70
C TYR A 235 11.52 -1.91 -1.72
N ASP A 236 11.88 -3.21 -1.82
CA ASP A 236 12.90 -3.74 -2.73
C ASP A 236 12.31 -4.19 -4.07
N GLY A 237 10.99 -4.19 -4.20
CA GLY A 237 10.25 -4.51 -5.43
C GLY A 237 8.75 -4.53 -5.17
N PHE A 238 7.99 -4.60 -6.26
CA PHE A 238 6.54 -4.55 -6.25
C PHE A 238 5.94 -5.66 -7.12
N LEU A 239 4.87 -6.30 -6.63
CA LEU A 239 3.92 -7.07 -7.44
C LEU A 239 2.60 -6.30 -7.46
N VAL A 240 2.21 -5.84 -8.64
CA VAL A 240 0.94 -5.12 -8.87
C VAL A 240 0.03 -6.05 -9.65
N HIS A 241 -0.93 -6.66 -8.95
CA HIS A 241 -1.78 -7.71 -9.49
C HIS A 241 -3.16 -7.17 -9.84
N SER A 242 -3.63 -7.48 -11.04
CA SER A 242 -4.99 -7.16 -11.53
C SER A 242 -5.38 -5.69 -11.41
N ARG A 243 -4.45 -4.77 -11.79
CA ARG A 243 -4.77 -3.33 -11.85
C ARG A 243 -5.55 -2.99 -13.12
N PHE A 244 -6.40 -1.95 -13.01
CA PHE A 244 -7.01 -1.29 -14.16
C PHE A 244 -6.13 -0.13 -14.70
N GLY A 245 -6.68 0.69 -15.58
CA GLY A 245 -5.95 1.77 -16.26
C GLY A 245 -5.44 2.86 -15.32
N SER A 246 -6.24 3.28 -14.34
CA SER A 246 -5.92 4.39 -13.43
C SER A 246 -5.14 3.95 -12.20
N GLY A 247 -4.57 4.92 -11.46
CA GLY A 247 -4.13 4.78 -10.07
C GLY A 247 -5.19 5.26 -9.09
N ALA A 248 -4.99 5.04 -7.79
CA ALA A 248 -5.76 5.71 -6.76
C ALA A 248 -5.33 7.18 -6.61
N SER A 249 -6.18 8.04 -6.04
CA SER A 249 -5.77 9.40 -5.74
C SER A 249 -4.76 9.45 -4.61
N ILE A 250 -3.90 10.47 -4.60
CA ILE A 250 -2.88 10.64 -3.55
C ILE A 250 -3.50 11.01 -2.19
N ASP A 251 -4.68 11.60 -2.19
CA ASP A 251 -5.42 11.97 -0.99
C ASP A 251 -6.30 10.82 -0.45
N GLY A 252 -6.22 9.63 -1.07
CA GLY A 252 -6.99 8.47 -0.67
C GLY A 252 -8.47 8.56 -1.02
N THR A 253 -8.90 9.57 -1.79
CA THR A 253 -10.28 9.64 -2.23
C THR A 253 -10.63 8.43 -3.09
N ARG A 254 -11.77 7.96 -2.87
CA ARG A 254 -12.37 6.71 -3.12
C ARG A 254 -12.41 6.26 -4.58
N MET A 255 -12.14 4.97 -4.78
CA MET A 255 -12.39 4.23 -6.02
C MET A 255 -13.89 3.97 -6.21
N GLY A 256 -14.48 4.65 -7.16
CA GLY A 256 -15.86 4.46 -7.61
C GLY A 256 -16.10 4.99 -9.03
N GLY A 257 -15.02 5.19 -9.74
CA GLY A 257 -14.80 5.82 -11.05
C GLY A 257 -13.36 6.28 -11.10
N ALA A 258 -12.90 6.92 -12.16
CA ALA A 258 -11.59 7.57 -12.17
C ALA A 258 -11.54 8.59 -11.02
N PRO A 259 -10.56 8.54 -10.09
CA PRO A 259 -10.47 9.50 -9.02
C PRO A 259 -10.30 10.90 -9.60
N ALA A 260 -10.97 11.90 -9.00
CA ALA A 260 -10.86 13.28 -9.47
C ALA A 260 -9.37 13.69 -9.54
N GLY A 261 -8.96 14.22 -10.69
CA GLY A 261 -7.59 14.68 -10.90
C GLY A 261 -6.54 13.60 -11.21
N VAL A 262 -6.95 12.33 -11.35
CA VAL A 262 -6.07 11.24 -11.83
C VAL A 262 -6.52 10.84 -13.24
N PRO A 263 -5.60 10.71 -14.23
CA PRO A 263 -5.96 10.24 -15.56
C PRO A 263 -6.57 8.84 -15.56
N ASP A 264 -7.49 8.57 -16.50
CA ASP A 264 -8.10 7.24 -16.70
C ASP A 264 -7.05 6.16 -17.02
N HIS A 265 -5.95 6.58 -17.64
CA HIS A 265 -4.82 5.71 -17.96
C HIS A 265 -3.54 6.29 -17.40
N VAL A 266 -2.89 5.53 -16.53
CA VAL A 266 -1.64 5.91 -15.86
C VAL A 266 -0.61 4.80 -16.07
N SER A 267 0.47 5.10 -16.76
CA SER A 267 1.63 4.20 -16.86
C SER A 267 2.47 4.24 -15.58
N PHE A 268 3.27 3.21 -15.35
CA PHE A 268 4.35 3.35 -14.37
C PHE A 268 5.40 4.32 -14.89
N ARG A 269 5.97 5.14 -14.00
CA ARG A 269 7.07 6.04 -14.31
C ARG A 269 8.26 5.28 -14.95
N ARG A 270 9.04 5.95 -15.81
CA ARG A 270 10.14 5.31 -16.53
C ARG A 270 11.42 5.16 -15.70
N ASP A 271 11.57 5.97 -14.66
CA ASP A 271 12.70 5.99 -13.74
C ASP A 271 12.41 5.18 -12.46
N LEU A 272 11.87 3.99 -12.62
CA LEU A 272 11.64 3.05 -11.52
C LEU A 272 12.94 2.72 -10.79
N ARG A 273 12.92 2.82 -9.48
CA ARG A 273 14.07 2.58 -8.61
C ARG A 273 14.34 1.08 -8.41
N VAL A 274 13.29 0.28 -8.36
CA VAL A 274 13.31 -1.17 -8.07
C VAL A 274 12.39 -1.91 -9.04
N PRO A 275 12.54 -3.24 -9.17
CA PRO A 275 11.69 -4.04 -10.04
C PRO A 275 10.20 -3.93 -9.70
N VAL A 276 9.38 -3.81 -10.73
CA VAL A 276 7.92 -3.89 -10.70
C VAL A 276 7.49 -4.99 -11.64
N LEU A 277 6.84 -6.00 -11.11
CA LEU A 277 6.09 -6.99 -11.89
C LEU A 277 4.60 -6.60 -11.83
N THR A 278 3.96 -6.45 -12.98
CA THR A 278 2.51 -6.33 -13.03
C THR A 278 1.90 -7.52 -13.75
N LEU A 279 0.90 -8.13 -13.11
CA LEU A 279 0.14 -9.27 -13.63
C LEU A 279 -1.25 -8.78 -13.97
N ILE A 280 -1.67 -8.96 -15.23
CA ILE A 280 -2.91 -8.41 -15.77
C ILE A 280 -3.74 -9.55 -16.38
N THR A 281 -4.98 -9.70 -15.95
CA THR A 281 -5.92 -10.63 -16.58
C THR A 281 -6.54 -10.01 -17.83
N GLU A 282 -7.22 -10.81 -18.66
CA GLU A 282 -7.87 -10.30 -19.86
C GLU A 282 -8.96 -9.28 -19.51
N THR A 283 -9.72 -9.51 -18.45
CA THR A 283 -10.77 -8.56 -18.03
C THR A 283 -10.21 -7.26 -17.46
N ASP A 284 -9.02 -7.28 -16.83
CA ASP A 284 -8.32 -6.07 -16.40
C ASP A 284 -7.83 -5.26 -17.60
N LEU A 285 -7.32 -5.99 -18.62
CA LEU A 285 -6.79 -5.40 -19.83
C LEU A 285 -7.85 -4.63 -20.60
N LEU A 286 -9.01 -5.25 -20.77
CA LEU A 286 -10.13 -4.69 -21.53
C LEU A 286 -10.90 -3.65 -20.72
N GLY A 287 -11.00 -3.85 -19.41
CA GLY A 287 -11.82 -3.02 -18.52
C GLY A 287 -13.31 -3.34 -18.67
N ALA A 288 -14.13 -2.67 -17.89
CA ALA A 288 -15.59 -2.71 -17.95
C ALA A 288 -16.19 -1.42 -17.36
N ARG A 289 -16.45 -1.40 -16.03
CA ARG A 289 -16.85 -0.18 -15.31
C ARG A 289 -15.69 0.79 -15.08
N LEU A 290 -14.46 0.25 -15.07
CA LEU A 290 -13.22 1.00 -14.98
C LEU A 290 -12.50 0.92 -16.31
N SER A 291 -11.70 1.94 -16.64
CA SER A 291 -10.85 1.97 -17.83
C SER A 291 -9.85 0.83 -17.79
N GLY A 292 -9.75 0.05 -18.86
CA GLY A 292 -8.86 -1.10 -18.93
C GLY A 292 -7.39 -0.72 -18.92
N TYR A 293 -6.54 -1.66 -18.50
CA TYR A 293 -5.09 -1.47 -18.45
C TYR A 293 -4.46 -1.20 -19.82
N TYR A 294 -5.11 -1.58 -20.92
CA TYR A 294 -4.59 -1.44 -22.28
C TYR A 294 -4.01 -0.03 -22.57
N GLY A 295 -4.73 1.02 -22.18
CA GLY A 295 -4.28 2.40 -22.35
C GLY A 295 -3.14 2.84 -21.43
N SER A 296 -2.79 2.02 -20.42
CA SER A 296 -1.73 2.30 -19.44
C SER A 296 -0.45 1.50 -19.71
N ARG A 297 -0.47 0.66 -20.77
CA ARG A 297 0.68 -0.15 -21.18
C ARG A 297 1.90 0.71 -21.47
N ARG A 298 3.04 0.20 -21.11
CA ARG A 298 4.33 0.59 -21.66
C ARG A 298 5.22 -0.64 -21.84
N ALA A 299 6.23 -0.52 -22.70
CA ALA A 299 7.16 -1.62 -22.93
C ALA A 299 7.92 -1.98 -21.63
N ASP A 300 8.23 -3.26 -21.49
CA ASP A 300 9.15 -3.78 -20.49
C ASP A 300 10.51 -3.07 -20.58
N ASP A 301 11.16 -2.96 -19.43
CA ASP A 301 12.52 -2.41 -19.33
C ASP A 301 13.31 -3.15 -18.21
N ALA A 302 14.40 -2.56 -17.77
CA ALA A 302 15.23 -3.16 -16.72
C ALA A 302 14.49 -3.35 -15.38
N HIS A 303 13.48 -2.51 -15.10
CA HIS A 303 12.74 -2.53 -13.84
C HIS A 303 11.23 -2.80 -14.00
N LEU A 304 10.69 -2.86 -15.21
CA LEU A 304 9.29 -3.23 -15.43
C LEU A 304 9.17 -4.53 -16.18
N ARG A 305 8.31 -5.39 -15.68
CA ARG A 305 7.83 -6.59 -16.38
C ARG A 305 6.31 -6.62 -16.34
N VAL A 306 5.69 -6.80 -17.52
CA VAL A 306 4.24 -6.92 -17.67
C VAL A 306 3.93 -8.34 -18.13
N TRP A 307 3.08 -9.03 -17.37
CA TRP A 307 2.52 -10.32 -17.75
C TRP A 307 1.02 -10.18 -17.96
N GLU A 308 0.55 -10.56 -19.13
CA GLU A 308 -0.86 -10.59 -19.49
C GLU A 308 -1.31 -12.03 -19.62
N LEU A 309 -2.42 -12.37 -18.95
CA LEU A 309 -2.99 -13.70 -18.89
C LEU A 309 -4.26 -13.74 -19.73
N PRO A 310 -4.19 -14.22 -21.00
CA PRO A 310 -5.38 -14.37 -21.83
C PRO A 310 -6.31 -15.44 -21.28
N GLY A 311 -7.61 -15.21 -21.39
CA GLY A 311 -8.65 -16.09 -20.87
C GLY A 311 -8.85 -16.02 -19.36
N ALA A 312 -8.06 -15.23 -18.62
CA ALA A 312 -8.23 -15.08 -17.18
C ALA A 312 -9.19 -13.95 -16.84
N ALA A 313 -9.96 -14.12 -15.76
CA ALA A 313 -10.86 -13.12 -15.22
C ALA A 313 -10.21 -12.39 -14.03
N HIS A 314 -10.59 -11.13 -13.82
CA HIS A 314 -10.21 -10.31 -12.66
C HIS A 314 -10.46 -11.02 -11.32
N ALA A 315 -11.61 -11.68 -11.22
CA ALA A 315 -11.96 -12.52 -10.11
C ALA A 315 -12.67 -13.77 -10.67
N ASP A 316 -12.24 -14.93 -10.24
CA ASP A 316 -12.74 -16.21 -10.67
C ASP A 316 -13.52 -16.95 -9.56
N ASN A 317 -14.00 -18.14 -9.86
CA ASN A 317 -14.73 -18.94 -8.88
C ASN A 317 -13.86 -19.37 -7.69
N TYR A 318 -12.55 -19.48 -7.85
CA TYR A 318 -11.64 -19.80 -6.77
C TYR A 318 -11.57 -18.62 -5.78
N LEU A 319 -11.35 -17.42 -6.27
CA LEU A 319 -11.30 -16.21 -5.41
C LEU A 319 -12.63 -15.96 -4.67
N PHE A 320 -13.77 -16.20 -5.33
CA PHE A 320 -15.09 -15.99 -4.72
C PHE A 320 -15.55 -17.10 -3.78
N GLY A 321 -15.03 -18.29 -3.87
CA GLY A 321 -15.52 -19.43 -3.08
C GLY A 321 -14.43 -20.42 -2.68
N GLY A 322 -13.58 -20.85 -3.60
CA GLY A 322 -12.60 -21.91 -3.35
C GLY A 322 -11.55 -21.55 -2.32
N ALA A 323 -11.06 -20.32 -2.32
CA ALA A 323 -10.02 -19.85 -1.40
C ALA A 323 -10.45 -19.87 0.08
N PHE A 324 -11.74 -19.71 0.37
CA PHE A 324 -12.27 -19.73 1.75
C PHE A 324 -12.32 -21.13 2.35
N ILE A 325 -12.49 -22.15 1.52
CA ILE A 325 -12.62 -23.56 1.94
C ILE A 325 -11.36 -24.37 1.61
N ASP A 326 -10.35 -23.76 1.00
CA ASP A 326 -9.09 -24.42 0.71
C ASP A 326 -8.42 -24.87 2.01
N SER A 327 -8.19 -26.18 2.12
CA SER A 327 -7.59 -26.82 3.29
C SER A 327 -6.09 -27.12 3.12
N GLY A 328 -5.50 -26.75 2.01
CA GLY A 328 -4.07 -26.99 1.69
C GLY A 328 -3.83 -28.06 0.65
#